data_8aa89c909fa1affe9a654988fed80053
#
_entry.id   8aa89c909fa1affe9a654988fed80053
#
_cell.length_a   1.000
_cell.length_b   1.000
_cell.length_c   1.000
_cell.angle_alpha   90.00
_cell.angle_beta   90.00
_cell.angle_gamma   90.00
#
_symmetry.space_group_name_H-M   'P 1'
#
loop_
_entity.id
_entity.type
_entity.pdbx_description
1 polymer ?
#
loop_
_entity_poly.entity_id
_entity_poly.type
_entity_poly.pdbx_seq_one_letter_code
_entity_poly.pdbx_strand_id
1 'polypeptide(L)'
;GLSYLMVAHDLAVIRHASDRVAVMYLGRIVEIGHVDQVFDNPIHPYTKALLSAIPVPDPEVEAKRQRIMLDGDLPTPVNAPVGCGFSSRCPIFKLLPEGKQKRCLEEKPEVITLDGEDHGYACYYPDGADLPDVALESVS
;
A
#
# COMPACT_ATOMS: atom_id res chain seq x y z
N GLY A 1 18.61 -5.13 -24.13
CA GLY A 1 17.37 -5.56 -23.55
C GLY A 1 16.23 -4.60 -23.76
N LEU A 2 15.03 -5.12 -23.73
CA LEU A 2 13.82 -4.34 -23.80
C LEU A 2 13.26 -4.13 -22.38
N SER A 3 12.73 -2.91 -22.15
CA SER A 3 12.00 -2.60 -20.91
C SER A 3 10.50 -2.55 -21.21
N TYR A 4 9.71 -3.08 -20.31
CA TYR A 4 8.26 -3.11 -20.44
C TYR A 4 7.59 -2.41 -19.27
N LEU A 5 6.55 -1.64 -19.57
CA LEU A 5 5.61 -1.15 -18.57
C LEU A 5 4.28 -1.88 -18.79
N MET A 6 3.85 -2.66 -17.79
CA MET A 6 2.63 -3.44 -17.85
C MET A 6 1.66 -2.99 -16.77
N VAL A 7 0.40 -2.77 -17.15
CA VAL A 7 -0.69 -2.52 -16.20
C VAL A 7 -1.59 -3.75 -16.20
N ALA A 8 -1.75 -4.38 -15.06
CA ALA A 8 -2.50 -5.62 -14.95
C ALA A 8 -3.26 -5.72 -13.63
N HIS A 9 -4.35 -6.48 -13.65
CA HIS A 9 -5.14 -6.80 -12.46
C HIS A 9 -4.76 -8.15 -11.85
N ASP A 10 -4.10 -9.02 -12.61
CA ASP A 10 -3.67 -10.32 -12.13
C ASP A 10 -2.30 -10.21 -11.45
N LEU A 11 -2.32 -10.23 -10.13
CA LEU A 11 -1.12 -10.08 -9.31
C LEU A 11 -0.15 -11.25 -9.47
N ALA A 12 -0.63 -12.46 -9.75
CA ALA A 12 0.24 -13.61 -9.98
C ALA A 12 1.06 -13.43 -11.26
N VAL A 13 0.45 -12.91 -12.34
CA VAL A 13 1.16 -12.60 -13.58
C VAL A 13 2.19 -11.51 -13.35
N ILE A 14 1.84 -10.47 -12.61
CA ILE A 14 2.76 -9.36 -12.28
C ILE A 14 3.99 -9.89 -11.54
N ARG A 15 3.78 -10.76 -10.56
CA ARG A 15 4.90 -11.33 -9.77
C ARG A 15 5.91 -12.07 -10.64
N HIS A 16 5.44 -12.83 -11.63
CA HIS A 16 6.31 -13.63 -12.50
C HIS A 16 6.94 -12.83 -13.64
N ALA A 17 6.27 -11.78 -14.10
CA ALA A 17 6.68 -11.04 -15.30
C ALA A 17 7.44 -9.75 -15.01
N SER A 18 7.48 -9.29 -13.76
CA SER A 18 8.00 -7.97 -13.43
C SER A 18 9.20 -8.03 -12.48
N ASP A 19 10.13 -7.12 -12.65
CA ASP A 19 11.25 -6.92 -11.72
C ASP A 19 10.86 -5.94 -10.61
N ARG A 20 10.13 -4.89 -10.98
CA ARG A 20 9.63 -3.88 -10.05
C ARG A 20 8.13 -3.70 -10.24
N VAL A 21 7.45 -3.34 -9.17
CA VAL A 21 6.01 -3.12 -9.16
C VAL A 21 5.67 -1.83 -8.43
N ALA A 22 4.66 -1.13 -8.92
CA ALA A 22 4.08 0.01 -8.25
C ALA A 22 2.59 -0.26 -8.04
N VAL A 23 2.13 -0.11 -6.80
CA VAL A 23 0.73 -0.21 -6.44
C VAL A 23 0.13 1.18 -6.45
N MET A 24 -1.00 1.35 -7.13
CA MET A 24 -1.67 2.64 -7.27
C MET A 24 -3.05 2.61 -6.65
N TYR A 25 -3.44 3.74 -6.07
CA TYR A 25 -4.77 3.97 -5.55
C TYR A 25 -5.20 5.41 -5.84
N LEU A 26 -6.35 5.58 -6.49
CA LEU A 26 -6.88 6.89 -6.94
C LEU A 26 -5.84 7.69 -7.75
N GLY A 27 -5.14 7.04 -8.67
CA GLY A 27 -4.17 7.68 -9.55
C GLY A 27 -2.85 8.04 -8.89
N ARG A 28 -2.59 7.60 -7.66
CA ARG A 28 -1.34 7.85 -6.94
C ARG A 28 -0.64 6.55 -6.56
N ILE A 29 0.68 6.57 -6.62
CA ILE A 29 1.48 5.44 -6.15
C ILE A 29 1.43 5.41 -4.62
N VAL A 30 1.03 4.27 -4.07
CA VAL A 30 0.98 4.05 -2.62
C VAL A 30 2.11 3.16 -2.12
N GLU A 31 2.64 2.31 -2.99
CA GLU A 31 3.81 1.48 -2.68
C GLU A 31 4.55 1.15 -3.97
N ILE A 32 5.88 1.13 -3.92
CA ILE A 32 6.73 0.83 -5.08
C ILE A 32 8.00 0.13 -4.62
N GLY A 33 8.49 -0.82 -5.40
CA GLY A 33 9.74 -1.50 -5.09
C GLY A 33 9.99 -2.70 -5.95
N HIS A 34 11.01 -3.46 -5.57
CA HIS A 34 11.29 -4.75 -6.18
C HIS A 34 10.09 -5.68 -5.93
N VAL A 35 9.72 -6.46 -6.92
CA VAL A 35 8.52 -7.30 -6.87
C VAL A 35 8.50 -8.21 -5.65
N ASP A 36 9.61 -8.85 -5.32
CA ASP A 36 9.68 -9.74 -4.16
C ASP A 36 9.49 -9.00 -2.84
N GLN A 37 10.02 -7.78 -2.72
CA GLN A 37 9.87 -6.98 -1.51
C GLN A 37 8.42 -6.55 -1.29
N VAL A 38 7.76 -6.08 -2.34
CA VAL A 38 6.37 -5.62 -2.25
C VAL A 38 5.43 -6.79 -1.96
N PHE A 39 5.66 -7.96 -2.57
CA PHE A 39 4.82 -9.13 -2.37
C PHE A 39 5.06 -9.83 -1.03
N ASP A 40 6.30 -9.96 -0.62
CA ASP A 40 6.65 -10.67 0.62
C ASP A 40 6.57 -9.79 1.86
N ASN A 41 6.85 -8.50 1.74
CA ASN A 41 6.83 -7.53 2.84
C ASN A 41 6.05 -6.26 2.48
N PRO A 42 4.75 -6.36 2.17
CA PRO A 42 3.95 -5.18 1.88
C PRO A 42 3.87 -4.26 3.11
N ILE A 43 3.94 -2.96 2.89
CA ILE A 43 3.93 -1.97 3.96
C ILE A 43 2.62 -1.19 3.99
N HIS A 44 2.18 -0.66 2.83
CA HIS A 44 0.96 0.12 2.77
C HIS A 44 -0.27 -0.75 3.06
N PRO A 45 -1.22 -0.28 3.87
CA PRO A 45 -2.43 -1.06 4.20
C PRO A 45 -3.22 -1.53 2.97
N TYR A 46 -3.29 -0.72 1.92
CA TYR A 46 -3.97 -1.10 0.69
C TYR A 46 -3.27 -2.27 -0.02
N THR A 47 -1.94 -2.23 -0.08
CA THR A 47 -1.14 -3.34 -0.65
C THR A 47 -1.37 -4.62 0.11
N LYS A 48 -1.38 -4.55 1.45
CA LYS A 48 -1.66 -5.71 2.31
C LYS A 48 -3.05 -6.30 2.01
N ALA A 49 -4.05 -5.44 1.83
CA ALA A 49 -5.40 -5.88 1.50
C ALA A 49 -5.47 -6.55 0.14
N LEU A 50 -4.83 -5.97 -0.89
CA LEU A 50 -4.78 -6.57 -2.23
C LEU A 50 -4.13 -7.95 -2.21
N LEU A 51 -2.99 -8.07 -1.54
CA LEU A 51 -2.26 -9.34 -1.48
C LEU A 51 -3.00 -10.39 -0.66
N SER A 52 -3.75 -9.97 0.36
CA SER A 52 -4.57 -10.88 1.16
C SER A 52 -5.71 -11.50 0.37
N ALA A 53 -6.11 -10.88 -0.72
CA ALA A 53 -7.19 -11.38 -1.58
C ALA A 53 -6.72 -12.40 -2.61
N ILE A 54 -5.40 -12.59 -2.80
CA ILE A 54 -4.86 -13.59 -3.73
C ILE A 54 -5.08 -14.99 -3.14
N PRO A 55 -5.75 -15.91 -3.88
CA PRO A 55 -5.90 -17.28 -3.40
C PRO A 55 -4.55 -18.00 -3.30
N VAL A 56 -4.38 -18.79 -2.24
CA VAL A 56 -3.21 -19.66 -2.08
C VAL A 56 -3.59 -21.06 -2.61
N PRO A 57 -2.72 -21.72 -3.42
CA PRO A 57 -3.03 -23.05 -3.97
C PRO A 57 -3.24 -24.14 -2.93
N ASP A 58 -2.69 -23.97 -1.70
CA ASP A 58 -2.85 -24.93 -0.62
C ASP A 58 -4.16 -24.69 0.14
N PRO A 59 -5.14 -25.62 0.10
CA PRO A 59 -6.43 -25.43 0.77
C PRO A 59 -6.34 -25.26 2.28
N GLU A 60 -5.37 -25.89 2.95
CA GLU A 60 -5.20 -25.76 4.39
C GLU A 60 -4.68 -24.38 4.78
N VAL A 61 -3.72 -23.85 4.00
CA VAL A 61 -3.19 -22.51 4.20
C VAL A 61 -4.26 -21.46 3.89
N GLU A 62 -5.01 -21.65 2.81
CA GLU A 62 -6.10 -20.74 2.43
C GLU A 62 -7.19 -20.68 3.48
N ALA A 63 -7.54 -21.81 4.08
CA ALA A 63 -8.57 -21.88 5.13
C ALA A 63 -8.18 -21.13 6.41
N LYS A 64 -6.87 -21.09 6.72
CA LYS A 64 -6.34 -20.39 7.89
C LYS A 64 -6.04 -18.91 7.62
N ARG A 65 -6.02 -18.53 6.38
CA ARG A 65 -5.63 -17.19 5.95
C ARG A 65 -6.77 -16.19 6.21
N GLN A 66 -6.43 -15.07 6.82
CA GLN A 66 -7.37 -13.98 7.02
C GLN A 66 -7.29 -13.00 5.85
N ARG A 67 -8.41 -12.80 5.18
CA ARG A 67 -8.52 -11.76 4.16
C ARG A 67 -8.83 -10.43 4.82
N ILE A 68 -8.12 -9.40 4.41
CA ILE A 68 -8.40 -8.04 4.86
C ILE A 68 -9.55 -7.50 4.04
N MET A 69 -10.70 -7.33 4.67
CA MET A 69 -11.88 -6.76 4.01
C MET A 69 -11.83 -5.24 4.12
N LEU A 70 -11.99 -4.57 2.99
CA LEU A 70 -12.05 -3.12 2.94
C LEU A 70 -13.49 -2.66 3.04
N ASP A 71 -13.77 -1.85 4.04
CA ASP A 71 -15.10 -1.25 4.24
C ASP A 71 -15.24 0.04 3.45
N GLY A 72 -16.48 0.39 3.13
CA GLY A 72 -16.82 1.65 2.50
C GLY A 72 -16.76 1.63 0.97
N ASP A 73 -17.32 2.66 0.40
CA ASP A 73 -17.36 2.84 -1.05
C ASP A 73 -16.01 3.31 -1.58
N LEU A 74 -15.71 2.92 -2.81
CA LEU A 74 -14.52 3.38 -3.49
C LEU A 74 -14.66 4.87 -3.82
N PRO A 75 -13.80 5.76 -3.26
CA PRO A 75 -13.85 7.17 -3.63
C PRO A 75 -13.54 7.35 -5.11
N THR A 76 -14.15 8.33 -5.72
CA THR A 76 -13.83 8.72 -7.10
C THR A 76 -12.69 9.75 -7.08
N PRO A 77 -11.93 9.88 -8.18
CA PRO A 77 -10.93 10.94 -8.28
C PRO A 77 -11.49 12.35 -8.09
N VAL A 78 -12.80 12.53 -8.40
CA VAL A 78 -13.50 13.81 -8.23
C VAL A 78 -13.73 14.13 -6.75
N ASN A 79 -13.97 13.09 -5.93
CA ASN A 79 -14.27 13.22 -4.50
C ASN A 79 -13.10 12.69 -3.64
N ALA A 80 -11.88 12.70 -4.16
CA ALA A 80 -10.70 12.22 -3.43
C ALA A 80 -10.48 13.08 -2.17
N PRO A 81 -10.17 12.43 -1.02
CA PRO A 81 -9.83 13.16 0.20
C PRO A 81 -8.62 14.09 0.01
N VAL A 82 -8.60 15.19 0.76
CA VAL A 82 -7.48 16.15 0.72
C VAL A 82 -6.18 15.50 1.21
N GLY A 83 -6.25 14.67 2.23
CA GLY A 83 -5.11 13.93 2.76
C GLY A 83 -4.88 12.60 2.08
N CYS A 84 -4.71 11.56 2.89
CA CYS A 84 -4.53 10.20 2.38
C CYS A 84 -5.79 9.71 1.65
N GLY A 85 -5.67 9.41 0.37
CA GLY A 85 -6.80 8.95 -0.46
C GLY A 85 -7.43 7.64 0.02
N PHE A 86 -6.67 6.82 0.75
CA PHE A 86 -7.13 5.54 1.28
C PHE A 86 -7.75 5.63 2.67
N SER A 87 -7.70 6.79 3.33
CA SER A 87 -8.13 6.96 4.74
C SER A 87 -9.55 6.46 5.01
N SER A 88 -10.49 6.67 4.09
CA SER A 88 -11.88 6.26 4.26
C SER A 88 -12.08 4.73 4.29
N ARG A 89 -11.14 3.96 3.73
CA ARG A 89 -11.19 2.50 3.63
C ARG A 89 -10.06 1.80 4.40
N CYS A 90 -9.15 2.58 5.01
CA CYS A 90 -7.98 2.04 5.68
C CYS A 90 -8.35 1.38 7.01
N PRO A 91 -8.05 0.08 7.20
CA PRO A 91 -8.34 -0.59 8.46
C PRO A 91 -7.51 -0.04 9.63
N ILE A 92 -6.32 0.47 9.36
CA ILE A 92 -5.44 1.07 10.38
C ILE A 92 -6.00 2.41 10.85
N PHE A 93 -6.59 3.20 9.95
CA PHE A 93 -7.15 4.52 10.29
C PHE A 93 -8.10 4.49 11.47
N LYS A 94 -8.98 3.49 11.52
CA LYS A 94 -9.96 3.34 12.60
C LYS A 94 -9.32 3.06 13.95
N LEU A 95 -8.12 2.52 13.95
CA LEU A 95 -7.38 2.18 15.17
C LEU A 95 -6.48 3.32 15.67
N LEU A 96 -6.29 4.36 14.86
CA LEU A 96 -5.41 5.47 15.19
C LEU A 96 -6.06 6.42 16.20
N PRO A 97 -5.26 7.05 17.10
CA PRO A 97 -5.72 8.16 17.91
C PRO A 97 -6.17 9.34 17.03
N GLU A 98 -7.03 10.20 17.57
CA GLU A 98 -7.63 11.32 16.84
C GLU A 98 -6.60 12.24 16.18
N GLY A 99 -5.50 12.55 16.86
CA GLY A 99 -4.44 13.40 16.29
C GLY A 99 -3.77 12.78 15.07
N LYS A 100 -3.57 11.46 15.07
CA LYS A 100 -3.01 10.74 13.92
C LYS A 100 -4.03 10.61 12.78
N GLN A 101 -5.29 10.39 13.10
CA GLN A 101 -6.37 10.38 12.11
C GLN A 101 -6.46 11.74 11.41
N LYS A 102 -6.34 12.83 12.16
CA LYS A 102 -6.36 14.18 11.62
C LYS A 102 -5.25 14.37 10.57
N ARG A 103 -4.04 13.90 10.86
CA ARG A 103 -2.93 13.96 9.90
C ARG A 103 -3.25 13.22 8.61
N CYS A 104 -3.83 12.03 8.70
CA CYS A 104 -4.24 11.27 7.52
C CYS A 104 -5.31 11.99 6.70
N LEU A 105 -6.18 12.76 7.34
CA LEU A 105 -7.25 13.48 6.65
C LEU A 105 -6.80 14.80 6.01
N GLU A 106 -5.82 15.47 6.60
CA GLU A 106 -5.39 16.80 6.18
C GLU A 106 -4.11 16.82 5.36
N GLU A 107 -3.20 15.88 5.61
CA GLU A 107 -1.89 15.83 4.97
C GLU A 107 -1.82 14.64 4.00
N LYS A 108 -1.35 14.91 2.79
CA LYS A 108 -1.16 13.90 1.75
C LYS A 108 0.19 13.23 1.95
N PRO A 109 0.24 11.91 2.24
CA PRO A 109 1.52 11.22 2.36
C PRO A 109 2.18 11.09 0.98
N GLU A 110 3.48 11.33 0.93
CA GLU A 110 4.28 11.10 -0.25
C GLU A 110 5.06 9.80 -0.11
N VAL A 111 5.50 9.26 -1.24
CA VAL A 111 6.29 8.02 -1.23
C VAL A 111 7.63 8.29 -0.57
N ILE A 112 7.92 7.58 0.51
CA ILE A 112 9.21 7.57 1.18
C ILE A 112 9.86 6.20 1.01
N THR A 113 11.18 6.16 0.85
CA THR A 113 11.93 4.92 0.73
C THR A 113 12.60 4.58 2.05
N LEU A 114 12.66 3.29 2.36
CA LEU A 114 13.42 2.80 3.50
C LEU A 114 14.92 2.91 3.18
N ASP A 115 15.72 3.30 4.18
CA ASP A 115 17.16 3.45 4.01
C ASP A 115 17.81 2.15 3.53
N GLY A 116 18.56 2.25 2.42
CA GLY A 116 19.27 1.12 1.86
C GLY A 116 18.40 0.10 1.13
N GLU A 117 17.10 0.34 1.01
CA GLU A 117 16.18 -0.57 0.33
C GLU A 117 15.52 0.11 -0.88
N ASP A 118 15.27 -0.69 -1.93
CA ASP A 118 14.49 -0.24 -3.09
C ASP A 118 13.00 -0.52 -2.84
N HIS A 119 12.47 0.01 -1.74
CA HIS A 119 11.09 -0.19 -1.31
C HIS A 119 10.54 1.11 -0.72
N GLY A 120 9.59 1.72 -1.40
CA GLY A 120 8.94 2.95 -0.98
C GLY A 120 7.43 2.78 -0.74
N TYR A 121 6.87 3.60 0.13
CA TYR A 121 5.44 3.59 0.43
C TYR A 121 4.96 4.98 0.84
N ALA A 122 3.68 5.25 0.64
CA ALA A 122 3.04 6.53 0.93
C ALA A 122 2.02 6.36 2.06
N CYS A 123 2.50 6.24 3.30
CA CYS A 123 1.66 6.10 4.48
C CYS A 123 2.40 6.62 5.70
N TYR A 124 1.70 7.39 6.56
CA TYR A 124 2.29 7.89 7.80
C TYR A 124 2.37 6.83 8.90
N TYR A 125 1.41 5.91 8.94
CA TYR A 125 1.28 4.94 10.03
C TYR A 125 0.96 3.54 9.50
N PRO A 126 1.87 2.90 8.76
CA PRO A 126 1.58 1.64 8.07
C PRO A 126 1.17 0.49 9.00
N ASP A 127 1.69 0.49 10.22
CA ASP A 127 1.34 -0.49 11.25
C ASP A 127 0.73 0.15 12.49
N GLY A 128 0.20 1.39 12.35
CA GLY A 128 -0.32 2.15 13.47
C GLY A 128 0.74 2.86 14.30
N ALA A 129 2.01 2.62 14.03
CA ALA A 129 3.13 3.29 14.70
C ALA A 129 3.55 4.56 13.95
N ASP A 130 4.23 5.45 14.65
CA ASP A 130 4.83 6.62 14.02
C ASP A 130 5.99 6.20 13.12
N LEU A 131 6.10 6.85 11.97
CA LEU A 131 7.29 6.70 11.13
C LEU A 131 8.50 7.28 11.87
N PRO A 132 9.68 6.67 11.76
CA PRO A 132 10.91 7.28 12.26
C PRO A 132 11.12 8.65 11.60
N ASP A 133 11.56 9.63 12.36
CA ASP A 133 11.81 10.98 11.84
C ASP A 133 12.77 10.98 10.64
N VAL A 134 13.71 10.05 10.65
CA VAL A 134 14.69 9.88 9.57
C VAL A 134 14.02 9.56 8.22
N ALA A 135 12.88 8.84 8.24
CA ALA A 135 12.17 8.48 7.02
C ALA A 135 11.52 9.69 6.33
N LEU A 136 11.23 10.75 7.10
CA LEU A 136 10.63 11.97 6.57
C LEU A 136 11.64 12.87 5.84
N GLU A 137 12.92 12.75 6.15
CA GLU A 137 13.99 13.55 5.53
C GLU A 137 14.43 13.01 4.19
N SER A 138 14.12 11.76 3.86
CA SER A 138 14.54 11.12 2.62
C SER A 138 13.62 11.42 1.42
N VAL A 139 12.56 12.19 1.63
CA VAL A 139 11.58 12.55 0.60
C VAL A 139 11.93 13.92 0.05
N SER A 140 12.86 13.98 -0.82
CA SER A 140 13.20 15.23 -1.54
C SER A 140 13.14 15.03 -3.04
#